data_3122a004f249e3d71595bca361ff9849
#
_entry.id   3122a004f249e3d71595bca361ff9849
#
_cell.length_a   1.000
_cell.length_b   1.000
_cell.length_c   1.000
_cell.angle_alpha   90.00
_cell.angle_beta   90.00
_cell.angle_gamma   90.00
#
_symmetry.space_group_name_H-M   'P 1'
#
loop_
_entity.id
_entity.type
_entity.pdbx_description
1 polymer ?
#
loop_
_entity_poly.entity_id
_entity_poly.type
_entity_poly.pdbx_seq_one_letter_code
_entity_poly.pdbx_strand_id
1 'polypeptide(L)'
;MASKIAISAVSMATRKAVVNCTKRFSTSSARETATSVATAKKPSFRYLSAWFCPFAHRATLALEHHSDRVHYEWIEALGWEQREDENNVTGTGKEWWYHWKADELTRTNPSGLVPTLIPVDIDTGKSDESKSVFESLVTIDFLDEISGASGVDRLVSEDPYEAARCRVWADRVNRELCSPYYGVLVRKEDDERMEHFQSLIKGLEAFSKELVKTPGPLFLADAQLSNVDLALVPWAYRYYVFEHYRGDEYVITPERYPQLQPYFDWYDYVMEIDAVKRTLPEKDRYLEHIGKYADSSARSKVANAVRRGVAAHELDDEKDEY
;
A
#
# COMPACT_ATOMS: atom_id res chain seq x y z
N MET A 1 -9.68 -55.42 -29.07
CA MET A 1 -9.00 -55.09 -30.33
C MET A 1 -8.04 -53.98 -30.09
N ALA A 2 -6.76 -54.29 -30.12
CA ALA A 2 -5.66 -53.36 -29.88
C ALA A 2 -5.26 -52.69 -31.20
N SER A 3 -4.95 -51.39 -31.17
CA SER A 3 -4.19 -50.77 -32.23
C SER A 3 -3.10 -49.88 -31.65
N LYS A 4 -1.88 -50.31 -31.90
CA LYS A 4 -0.61 -49.60 -31.66
C LYS A 4 -0.32 -48.71 -32.87
N ILE A 5 0.15 -47.49 -32.68
CA ILE A 5 0.90 -46.69 -33.66
C ILE A 5 1.93 -45.89 -32.86
N ALA A 6 3.08 -46.23 -32.88
CA ALA A 6 4.35 -46.04 -33.59
C ALA A 6 4.96 -44.65 -33.38
N ILE A 7 6.07 -44.67 -32.66
CA ILE A 7 7.05 -43.59 -32.41
C ILE A 7 7.93 -43.47 -33.68
N SER A 8 8.11 -42.27 -34.20
CA SER A 8 9.13 -41.99 -35.21
C SER A 8 10.19 -41.05 -34.63
N ALA A 9 11.37 -41.58 -34.47
CA ALA A 9 12.60 -40.85 -34.15
C ALA A 9 13.19 -40.29 -35.47
N VAL A 10 13.59 -39.04 -35.47
CA VAL A 10 14.44 -38.46 -36.52
C VAL A 10 15.75 -37.96 -35.91
N SER A 11 16.77 -38.47 -36.53
CA SER A 11 18.19 -38.47 -36.24
C SER A 11 18.87 -37.12 -36.32
N MET A 12 19.93 -37.02 -35.50
CA MET A 12 21.01 -36.01 -35.50
C MET A 12 21.72 -35.84 -36.82
N ALA A 13 22.10 -34.64 -37.16
CA ALA A 13 23.26 -34.37 -37.99
C ALA A 13 24.05 -33.16 -37.48
N THR A 14 25.19 -33.47 -36.94
CA THR A 14 26.29 -32.61 -36.55
C THR A 14 26.96 -31.93 -37.76
N ARG A 15 27.24 -30.62 -37.74
CA ARG A 15 28.33 -30.04 -38.51
C ARG A 15 29.10 -29.04 -37.65
N LYS A 16 30.33 -29.46 -37.32
CA LYS A 16 31.42 -28.61 -36.81
C LYS A 16 31.96 -27.72 -37.93
N ALA A 17 32.07 -26.43 -37.69
CA ALA A 17 32.97 -25.57 -38.48
C ALA A 17 33.98 -24.97 -37.49
N VAL A 18 35.23 -25.39 -37.64
CA VAL A 18 36.42 -24.85 -37.00
C VAL A 18 36.91 -23.70 -37.86
N VAL A 19 36.97 -22.50 -37.29
CA VAL A 19 37.72 -21.41 -37.89
C VAL A 19 38.81 -20.97 -36.93
N ASN A 20 40.06 -21.35 -37.25
CA ASN A 20 41.26 -20.84 -36.61
C ASN A 20 41.50 -19.39 -37.08
N CYS A 21 41.58 -18.48 -36.14
CA CYS A 21 42.14 -17.18 -36.38
C CYS A 21 43.16 -16.84 -35.27
N THR A 22 44.43 -17.10 -35.57
CA THR A 22 45.59 -16.64 -34.83
C THR A 22 45.76 -15.15 -35.01
N LYS A 23 45.63 -14.31 -33.97
CA LYS A 23 46.14 -12.94 -33.95
C LYS A 23 46.92 -12.68 -32.66
N ARG A 24 48.11 -12.16 -32.94
CA ARG A 24 49.24 -11.76 -32.08
C ARG A 24 48.87 -11.05 -30.82
N PHE A 25 49.48 -11.47 -29.72
CA PHE A 25 49.61 -10.72 -28.47
C PHE A 25 50.38 -9.42 -28.69
N SER A 26 49.71 -8.29 -28.42
CA SER A 26 50.36 -7.04 -28.14
C SER A 26 50.24 -6.78 -26.64
N THR A 27 51.33 -6.80 -25.93
CA THR A 27 51.41 -6.46 -24.49
C THR A 27 51.24 -4.93 -24.38
N SER A 28 50.04 -4.49 -24.07
CA SER A 28 49.78 -3.14 -23.59
C SER A 28 49.55 -3.25 -22.08
N SER A 29 50.46 -2.66 -21.32
CA SER A 29 50.35 -2.47 -19.86
C SER A 29 49.12 -1.60 -19.59
N ALA A 30 47.97 -2.24 -19.32
CA ALA A 30 46.82 -1.54 -18.79
C ALA A 30 47.07 -1.30 -17.30
N ARG A 31 47.31 -0.04 -16.94
CA ARG A 31 47.14 0.44 -15.57
C ARG A 31 45.66 0.17 -15.20
N GLU A 32 45.45 -0.77 -14.31
CA GLU A 32 44.18 -0.90 -13.62
C GLU A 32 43.98 0.36 -12.77
N THR A 33 43.23 1.31 -13.29
CA THR A 33 42.55 2.29 -12.46
C THR A 33 41.41 1.55 -11.77
N ALA A 34 41.67 1.12 -10.53
CA ALA A 34 40.63 0.71 -9.63
C ALA A 34 39.74 1.96 -9.40
N THR A 35 38.72 2.10 -10.22
CA THR A 35 37.62 3.01 -9.93
C THR A 35 36.91 2.44 -8.71
N SER A 36 37.17 2.99 -7.53
CA SER A 36 36.33 2.72 -6.36
C SER A 36 34.92 3.12 -6.74
N VAL A 37 34.06 2.14 -6.97
CA VAL A 37 32.62 2.37 -7.05
C VAL A 37 32.25 2.88 -5.66
N ALA A 38 32.16 4.19 -5.52
CA ALA A 38 31.57 4.79 -4.36
C ALA A 38 30.17 4.20 -4.25
N THR A 39 29.91 3.39 -3.26
CA THR A 39 28.58 2.86 -2.96
C THR A 39 27.66 4.07 -2.81
N ALA A 40 26.74 4.25 -3.75
CA ALA A 40 25.77 5.34 -3.69
C ALA A 40 25.09 5.25 -2.31
N LYS A 41 25.08 6.39 -1.60
CA LYS A 41 24.46 6.45 -0.27
C LYS A 41 22.97 6.20 -0.42
N LYS A 42 22.42 5.35 0.44
CA LYS A 42 20.98 5.09 0.46
C LYS A 42 20.22 6.38 0.80
N PRO A 43 19.14 6.73 0.08
CA PRO A 43 18.22 7.78 0.51
C PRO A 43 17.75 7.53 1.94
N SER A 44 17.68 8.58 2.75
CA SER A 44 17.30 8.48 4.15
C SER A 44 16.18 9.46 4.49
N PHE A 45 15.22 9.03 5.31
CA PHE A 45 14.03 9.81 5.63
C PHE A 45 13.70 9.76 7.12
N ARG A 46 13.19 10.87 7.64
CA ARG A 46 12.30 10.88 8.81
C ARG A 46 10.90 10.58 8.29
N TYR A 47 10.31 9.50 8.77
CA TYR A 47 9.01 9.02 8.34
C TYR A 47 7.96 9.32 9.41
N LEU A 48 7.19 10.38 9.20
CA LEU A 48 6.10 10.76 10.09
C LEU A 48 4.88 9.89 9.78
N SER A 49 4.51 9.08 10.74
CA SER A 49 3.51 8.02 10.59
C SER A 49 2.58 7.95 11.79
N ALA A 50 1.64 7.02 11.73
CA ALA A 50 0.83 6.59 12.86
C ALA A 50 0.52 5.09 12.67
N TRP A 51 0.85 4.28 13.67
CA TRP A 51 0.78 2.81 13.60
C TRP A 51 -0.60 2.26 13.18
N PHE A 52 -1.66 3.00 13.47
CA PHE A 52 -3.04 2.63 13.18
C PHE A 52 -3.51 3.06 11.78
N CYS A 53 -2.87 4.04 11.17
CA CYS A 53 -3.37 4.69 9.96
C CYS A 53 -3.17 3.82 8.70
N PRO A 54 -4.24 3.38 8.01
CA PRO A 54 -4.09 2.57 6.81
C PRO A 54 -3.48 3.36 5.64
N PHE A 55 -3.67 4.68 5.57
CA PHE A 55 -3.01 5.51 4.57
C PHE A 55 -1.48 5.56 4.80
N ALA A 56 -1.03 5.74 6.05
CA ALA A 56 0.39 5.68 6.38
C ALA A 56 0.97 4.26 6.14
N HIS A 57 0.19 3.22 6.38
CA HIS A 57 0.62 1.84 6.14
C HIS A 57 1.03 1.59 4.67
N ARG A 58 0.47 2.31 3.69
CA ARG A 58 0.91 2.27 2.30
C ARG A 58 2.38 2.64 2.13
N ALA A 59 2.79 3.76 2.74
CA ALA A 59 4.19 4.19 2.73
C ALA A 59 5.09 3.22 3.51
N THR A 60 4.60 2.68 4.65
CA THR A 60 5.32 1.64 5.41
C THR A 60 5.61 0.42 4.55
N LEU A 61 4.63 -0.07 3.79
CA LEU A 61 4.79 -1.19 2.87
C LEU A 61 5.87 -0.93 1.82
N ALA A 62 5.87 0.27 1.20
CA ALA A 62 6.87 0.65 0.21
C ALA A 62 8.28 0.77 0.83
N LEU A 63 8.40 1.34 2.03
CA LEU A 63 9.65 1.43 2.78
C LEU A 63 10.20 0.05 3.13
N GLU A 64 9.35 -0.86 3.59
CA GLU A 64 9.75 -2.23 3.93
C GLU A 64 10.08 -3.08 2.70
N HIS A 65 9.40 -2.85 1.58
CA HIS A 65 9.73 -3.47 0.30
C HIS A 65 11.14 -3.06 -0.16
N HIS A 66 11.49 -1.79 -0.03
CA HIS A 66 12.79 -1.23 -0.41
C HIS A 66 13.77 -1.08 0.76
N SER A 67 13.63 -1.84 1.84
CA SER A 67 14.45 -1.68 3.06
C SER A 67 15.95 -1.94 2.86
N ASP A 68 16.32 -2.66 1.81
CA ASP A 68 17.71 -2.83 1.38
C ASP A 68 18.27 -1.61 0.63
N ARG A 69 17.43 -0.70 0.12
CA ARG A 69 17.74 0.44 -0.76
C ARG A 69 17.50 1.79 -0.13
N VAL A 70 16.53 1.90 0.79
CA VAL A 70 16.12 3.13 1.46
C VAL A 70 16.27 2.96 2.96
N HIS A 71 16.68 4.02 3.65
CA HIS A 71 16.73 4.07 5.12
C HIS A 71 15.67 5.02 5.66
N TYR A 72 15.05 4.69 6.80
CA TYR A 72 14.10 5.59 7.44
C TYR A 72 14.12 5.47 8.97
N GLU A 73 13.80 6.58 9.62
CA GLU A 73 13.50 6.66 11.05
C GLU A 73 11.98 6.82 11.21
N TRP A 74 11.33 5.84 11.84
CA TRP A 74 9.90 5.94 12.19
C TRP A 74 9.67 6.97 13.28
N ILE A 75 8.71 7.86 13.06
CA ILE A 75 8.26 8.85 14.04
C ILE A 75 6.75 8.72 14.16
N GLU A 76 6.28 8.34 15.35
CA GLU A 76 4.85 8.41 15.64
C GLU A 76 4.46 9.89 15.72
N ALA A 77 3.57 10.33 14.84
CA ALA A 77 3.30 11.75 14.62
C ALA A 77 1.90 12.20 15.10
N LEU A 78 1.06 11.26 15.54
CA LEU A 78 -0.31 11.53 15.98
C LEU A 78 -0.61 10.81 17.28
N GLY A 79 -1.18 11.51 18.25
CA GLY A 79 -1.67 10.94 19.50
C GLY A 79 -3.15 11.26 19.75
N TRP A 80 -3.85 10.31 20.35
CA TRP A 80 -5.26 10.46 20.69
C TRP A 80 -5.43 10.71 22.18
N GLU A 81 -6.40 11.57 22.53
CA GLU A 81 -6.91 11.71 23.89
C GLU A 81 -8.43 11.53 23.93
N GLN A 82 -8.93 11.04 25.05
CA GLN A 82 -10.35 10.95 25.32
C GLN A 82 -10.81 12.20 26.05
N ARG A 83 -11.92 12.78 25.60
CA ARG A 83 -12.62 13.90 26.26
C ARG A 83 -14.05 13.49 26.60
N GLU A 84 -14.69 14.21 27.53
CA GLU A 84 -16.11 14.06 27.79
C GLU A 84 -16.92 14.67 26.64
N ASP A 85 -17.97 13.99 26.21
CA ASP A 85 -18.95 14.51 25.24
C ASP A 85 -20.04 15.28 25.98
N GLU A 86 -19.73 16.51 26.37
CA GLU A 86 -20.61 17.38 27.18
C GLU A 86 -22.01 17.56 26.56
N ASN A 87 -22.10 17.53 25.23
CA ASN A 87 -23.34 17.72 24.48
C ASN A 87 -24.00 16.40 24.07
N ASN A 88 -23.42 15.26 24.47
CA ASN A 88 -23.84 13.90 24.12
C ASN A 88 -24.08 13.71 22.60
N VAL A 89 -23.26 14.33 21.77
CA VAL A 89 -23.36 14.30 20.29
C VAL A 89 -23.13 12.89 19.75
N THR A 90 -22.23 12.14 20.41
CA THR A 90 -21.90 10.77 20.03
C THR A 90 -22.90 9.75 20.56
N GLY A 91 -23.64 10.08 21.61
CA GLY A 91 -24.48 9.15 22.38
C GLY A 91 -23.68 8.17 23.26
N THR A 92 -22.35 8.29 23.30
CA THR A 92 -21.45 7.41 24.06
C THR A 92 -20.94 8.06 25.35
N GLY A 93 -21.15 9.37 25.52
CA GLY A 93 -20.56 10.18 26.59
C GLY A 93 -19.08 10.43 26.42
N LYS A 94 -18.49 10.07 25.29
CA LYS A 94 -17.05 10.16 25.03
C LYS A 94 -16.77 10.70 23.65
N GLU A 95 -15.69 11.46 23.55
CA GLU A 95 -15.10 11.90 22.29
C GLU A 95 -13.61 11.61 22.27
N TRP A 96 -13.11 11.20 21.12
CA TRP A 96 -11.68 10.98 20.89
C TRP A 96 -11.14 12.01 19.91
N TRP A 97 -10.13 12.77 20.34
CA TRP A 97 -9.51 13.84 19.56
C TRP A 97 -8.03 13.56 19.37
N TYR A 98 -7.43 14.08 18.30
CA TYR A 98 -5.98 14.19 18.25
C TYR A 98 -5.54 15.24 19.28
N HIS A 99 -4.92 14.82 20.38
CA HIS A 99 -4.44 15.73 21.41
C HIS A 99 -3.09 16.35 21.05
N TRP A 100 -2.32 15.68 20.20
CA TRP A 100 -1.10 16.22 19.64
C TRP A 100 -0.86 15.72 18.22
N LYS A 101 -0.19 16.56 17.46
CA LYS A 101 0.49 16.23 16.22
C LYS A 101 1.94 16.65 16.38
N ALA A 102 2.89 15.88 15.83
CA ALA A 102 4.28 16.31 15.83
C ALA A 102 4.42 17.69 15.16
N ASP A 103 5.15 18.61 15.77
CA ASP A 103 5.37 19.95 15.20
C ASP A 103 5.95 19.89 13.79
N GLU A 104 6.80 18.88 13.57
CA GLU A 104 7.40 18.59 12.28
C GLU A 104 6.34 18.24 11.23
N LEU A 105 5.30 17.50 11.61
CA LEU A 105 4.18 17.14 10.71
C LEU A 105 3.41 18.41 10.27
N THR A 106 3.08 19.29 11.21
CA THR A 106 2.30 20.50 10.90
C THR A 106 3.08 21.52 10.10
N ARG A 107 4.43 21.53 10.22
CA ARG A 107 5.29 22.39 9.41
C ARG A 107 5.50 21.89 7.98
N THR A 108 5.52 20.57 7.79
CA THR A 108 5.97 19.95 6.53
C THR A 108 4.82 19.44 5.66
N ASN A 109 3.65 19.23 6.26
CA ASN A 109 2.43 18.85 5.55
C ASN A 109 1.28 19.80 5.94
N PRO A 110 0.82 20.66 5.03
CA PRO A 110 -0.25 21.62 5.31
C PRO A 110 -1.55 20.98 5.81
N SER A 111 -1.88 19.76 5.32
CA SER A 111 -3.06 19.02 5.79
C SER A 111 -2.88 18.45 7.22
N GLY A 112 -1.63 18.38 7.71
CA GLY A 112 -1.31 17.78 9.01
C GLY A 112 -1.66 16.29 9.08
N LEU A 113 -1.58 15.57 7.97
CA LEU A 113 -1.91 14.15 7.86
C LEU A 113 -0.67 13.29 7.63
N VAL A 114 -0.77 12.02 7.95
CA VAL A 114 0.25 10.99 7.68
C VAL A 114 -0.19 10.11 6.51
N PRO A 115 0.75 9.60 5.68
CA PRO A 115 2.21 9.63 5.80
C PRO A 115 2.84 10.97 5.37
N THR A 116 4.00 11.30 5.93
CA THR A 116 4.86 12.37 5.46
C THR A 116 6.33 11.92 5.56
N LEU A 117 7.07 12.05 4.47
CA LEU A 117 8.49 11.72 4.36
C LEU A 117 9.32 12.99 4.29
N ILE A 118 10.32 13.14 5.16
CA ILE A 118 11.23 14.28 5.16
C ILE A 118 12.64 13.74 4.88
N PRO A 119 13.30 14.14 3.78
CA PRO A 119 14.62 13.64 3.47
C PRO A 119 15.65 14.14 4.48
N VAL A 120 16.60 13.26 4.79
CA VAL A 120 17.71 13.50 5.73
C VAL A 120 19.04 13.32 5.00
N ASP A 121 19.92 14.31 5.13
CA ASP A 121 21.31 14.14 4.74
C ASP A 121 22.02 13.26 5.76
N ILE A 122 22.45 12.07 5.32
CA ILE A 122 23.00 11.05 6.21
C ILE A 122 24.35 11.45 6.84
N ASP A 123 25.09 12.36 6.21
CA ASP A 123 26.38 12.80 6.73
C ASP A 123 26.25 13.86 7.82
N THR A 124 25.27 14.74 7.65
CA THR A 124 25.07 15.87 8.58
C THR A 124 23.94 15.63 9.56
N GLY A 125 23.09 14.61 9.32
CA GLY A 125 21.87 14.37 10.09
C GLY A 125 20.79 15.47 9.91
N LYS A 126 20.96 16.40 8.95
CA LYS A 126 20.02 17.49 8.75
C LYS A 126 18.85 17.08 7.86
N SER A 127 17.66 17.38 8.31
CA SER A 127 16.42 17.24 7.54
C SER A 127 16.24 18.41 6.57
N ASP A 128 15.72 18.14 5.38
CA ASP A 128 15.28 19.17 4.43
C ASP A 128 13.76 19.20 4.36
N GLU A 129 13.14 19.97 5.24
CA GLU A 129 11.68 20.09 5.36
C GLU A 129 11.04 20.66 4.08
N SER A 130 11.80 21.40 3.25
CA SER A 130 11.30 21.97 1.99
C SER A 130 11.03 20.92 0.90
N LYS A 131 11.57 19.71 1.08
CA LYS A 131 11.42 18.56 0.17
C LYS A 131 10.55 17.45 0.76
N SER A 132 9.70 17.78 1.72
CA SER A 132 8.78 16.80 2.27
C SER A 132 7.81 16.24 1.21
N VAL A 133 7.55 14.94 1.27
CA VAL A 133 6.64 14.23 0.38
C VAL A 133 5.50 13.64 1.19
N PHE A 134 4.30 13.92 0.79
CA PHE A 134 3.07 13.44 1.42
C PHE A 134 2.07 12.98 0.34
N GLU A 135 0.85 12.60 0.72
CA GLU A 135 -0.13 11.84 -0.06
C GLU A 135 0.28 10.37 -0.25
N SER A 136 -0.53 9.47 0.31
CA SER A 136 -0.16 8.06 0.47
C SER A 136 0.14 7.33 -0.84
N LEU A 137 -0.58 7.63 -1.93
CA LEU A 137 -0.30 7.04 -3.24
C LEU A 137 0.95 7.64 -3.87
N VAL A 138 1.18 8.94 -3.68
CA VAL A 138 2.40 9.63 -4.15
C VAL A 138 3.63 9.10 -3.43
N THR A 139 3.52 8.82 -2.12
CA THR A 139 4.67 8.29 -1.36
C THR A 139 5.11 6.90 -1.84
N ILE A 140 4.19 6.04 -2.31
CA ILE A 140 4.56 4.74 -2.91
C ILE A 140 5.41 4.96 -4.17
N ASP A 141 4.91 5.74 -5.13
CA ASP A 141 5.60 6.01 -6.40
C ASP A 141 6.95 6.68 -6.15
N PHE A 142 7.01 7.66 -5.25
CA PHE A 142 8.24 8.37 -4.90
C PHE A 142 9.29 7.44 -4.30
N LEU A 143 8.91 6.58 -3.36
CA LEU A 143 9.83 5.62 -2.72
C LEU A 143 10.33 4.59 -3.72
N ASP A 144 9.48 4.14 -4.64
CA ASP A 144 9.88 3.24 -5.71
C ASP A 144 10.92 3.88 -6.63
N GLU A 145 10.69 5.14 -7.04
CA GLU A 145 11.60 5.85 -7.93
C GLU A 145 12.94 6.16 -7.28
N ILE A 146 12.93 6.66 -6.04
CA ILE A 146 14.18 7.06 -5.36
C ILE A 146 15.00 5.86 -4.86
N SER A 147 14.39 4.68 -4.71
CA SER A 147 15.06 3.44 -4.35
C SER A 147 16.08 2.98 -5.40
N GLY A 148 15.89 3.40 -6.65
CA GLY A 148 16.68 2.92 -7.78
C GLY A 148 16.44 1.44 -8.09
N ALA A 149 15.31 0.88 -7.66
CA ALA A 149 14.90 -0.48 -8.01
C ALA A 149 14.69 -0.63 -9.53
N SER A 150 14.80 -1.85 -10.03
CA SER A 150 14.58 -2.18 -11.44
C SER A 150 13.93 -3.55 -11.60
N GLY A 151 13.28 -3.79 -12.74
CA GLY A 151 12.64 -5.06 -13.04
C GLY A 151 11.56 -5.41 -12.02
N VAL A 152 11.56 -6.64 -11.55
CA VAL A 152 10.53 -7.16 -10.62
C VAL A 152 10.58 -6.56 -9.20
N ASP A 153 11.66 -5.88 -8.84
CA ASP A 153 11.77 -5.17 -7.57
C ASP A 153 11.01 -3.82 -7.57
N ARG A 154 10.58 -3.34 -8.77
CA ARG A 154 9.79 -2.12 -8.91
C ARG A 154 8.37 -2.31 -8.44
N LEU A 155 7.83 -1.30 -7.73
CA LEU A 155 6.40 -1.20 -7.39
C LEU A 155 5.57 -0.57 -8.53
N VAL A 156 6.23 0.20 -9.39
CA VAL A 156 5.62 0.81 -10.57
C VAL A 156 6.31 0.25 -11.81
N SER A 157 5.54 -0.28 -12.75
CA SER A 157 6.06 -0.87 -13.98
C SER A 157 6.98 0.10 -14.74
N GLU A 158 8.04 -0.41 -15.35
CA GLU A 158 8.91 0.36 -16.25
C GLU A 158 8.22 0.67 -17.59
N ASP A 159 7.21 -0.12 -17.98
CA ASP A 159 6.37 0.20 -19.15
C ASP A 159 5.42 1.36 -18.79
N PRO A 160 5.47 2.48 -19.53
CA PRO A 160 4.68 3.67 -19.19
C PRO A 160 3.18 3.48 -19.30
N TYR A 161 2.69 2.56 -20.15
CA TYR A 161 1.25 2.28 -20.25
C TYR A 161 0.77 1.44 -19.06
N GLU A 162 1.55 0.42 -18.66
CA GLU A 162 1.28 -0.35 -17.45
C GLU A 162 1.38 0.54 -16.19
N ALA A 163 2.39 1.40 -16.10
CA ALA A 163 2.51 2.36 -15.02
C ALA A 163 1.28 3.29 -14.93
N ALA A 164 0.78 3.77 -16.06
CA ALA A 164 -0.44 4.58 -16.11
C ALA A 164 -1.67 3.76 -15.68
N ARG A 165 -1.81 2.50 -16.15
CA ARG A 165 -2.88 1.59 -15.74
C ARG A 165 -2.85 1.36 -14.23
N CYS A 166 -1.68 1.10 -13.66
CA CYS A 166 -1.50 0.93 -12.22
C CYS A 166 -1.92 2.16 -11.42
N ARG A 167 -1.53 3.37 -11.83
CA ARG A 167 -1.93 4.61 -11.16
C ARG A 167 -3.45 4.84 -11.19
N VAL A 168 -4.09 4.57 -12.33
CA VAL A 168 -5.55 4.63 -12.45
C VAL A 168 -6.22 3.62 -11.51
N TRP A 169 -5.69 2.40 -11.40
CA TRP A 169 -6.25 1.40 -10.51
C TRP A 169 -5.95 1.69 -9.03
N ALA A 170 -4.79 2.22 -8.68
CA ALA A 170 -4.51 2.64 -7.31
C ALA A 170 -5.49 3.74 -6.84
N ASP A 171 -5.84 4.70 -7.72
CA ASP A 171 -6.88 5.70 -7.45
C ASP A 171 -8.28 5.06 -7.34
N ARG A 172 -8.64 4.12 -8.23
CA ARG A 172 -9.90 3.39 -8.12
C ARG A 172 -10.01 2.60 -6.81
N VAL A 173 -8.94 1.89 -6.41
CA VAL A 173 -8.85 1.22 -5.11
C VAL A 173 -9.13 2.21 -3.98
N ASN A 174 -8.54 3.39 -4.03
CA ASN A 174 -8.74 4.43 -3.03
C ASN A 174 -10.21 4.85 -2.92
N ARG A 175 -10.88 5.07 -4.04
CA ARG A 175 -12.28 5.50 -4.09
C ARG A 175 -13.28 4.37 -3.85
N GLU A 176 -13.07 3.21 -4.50
CA GLU A 176 -14.07 2.13 -4.57
C GLU A 176 -13.94 1.09 -3.45
N LEU A 177 -12.76 0.97 -2.82
CA LEU A 177 -12.48 -0.02 -1.78
C LEU A 177 -12.10 0.58 -0.43
N CYS A 178 -11.33 1.66 -0.42
CA CYS A 178 -10.85 2.26 0.82
C CYS A 178 -11.88 3.23 1.43
N SER A 179 -12.51 4.06 0.63
CA SER A 179 -13.52 5.02 1.13
C SER A 179 -14.77 4.35 1.68
N PRO A 180 -15.37 3.34 1.02
CA PRO A 180 -16.53 2.65 1.58
C PRO A 180 -16.29 1.99 2.93
N TYR A 181 -15.06 1.55 3.23
CA TYR A 181 -14.68 1.02 4.53
C TYR A 181 -15.07 1.95 5.68
N TYR A 182 -14.78 3.25 5.53
CA TYR A 182 -15.16 4.23 6.55
C TYR A 182 -16.66 4.49 6.59
N GLY A 183 -17.36 4.39 5.46
CA GLY A 183 -18.82 4.46 5.41
C GLY A 183 -19.46 3.36 6.26
N VAL A 184 -19.01 2.12 6.12
CA VAL A 184 -19.46 0.99 6.93
C VAL A 184 -19.21 1.22 8.43
N LEU A 185 -18.08 1.83 8.79
CA LEU A 185 -17.72 2.04 10.21
C LEU A 185 -18.35 3.26 10.85
N VAL A 186 -18.53 4.35 10.11
CA VAL A 186 -18.84 5.67 10.70
C VAL A 186 -20.31 6.04 10.59
N ARG A 187 -21.01 5.53 9.56
CA ARG A 187 -22.44 5.82 9.37
C ARG A 187 -23.27 5.25 10.52
N LYS A 188 -24.34 5.96 10.89
CA LYS A 188 -25.20 5.58 12.01
C LYS A 188 -26.31 4.64 11.60
N GLU A 189 -26.90 4.88 10.43
CA GLU A 189 -28.04 4.09 9.94
C GLU A 189 -27.57 2.81 9.24
N ASP A 190 -28.28 1.70 9.50
CA ASP A 190 -27.88 0.39 8.97
C ASP A 190 -28.02 0.28 7.46
N ASP A 191 -29.02 0.95 6.87
CA ASP A 191 -29.20 1.01 5.42
C ASP A 191 -28.05 1.76 4.73
N GLU A 192 -27.60 2.91 5.29
CA GLU A 192 -26.41 3.62 4.80
C GLU A 192 -25.14 2.77 4.87
N ARG A 193 -24.94 2.03 5.99
CA ARG A 193 -23.81 1.11 6.13
C ARG A 193 -23.84 0.02 5.09
N MET A 194 -25.02 -0.57 4.88
CA MET A 194 -25.21 -1.63 3.89
C MET A 194 -24.97 -1.12 2.46
N GLU A 195 -25.39 0.10 2.12
CA GLU A 195 -25.07 0.71 0.83
C GLU A 195 -23.57 0.83 0.61
N HIS A 196 -22.83 1.30 1.62
CA HIS A 196 -21.36 1.38 1.57
C HIS A 196 -20.72 0.00 1.45
N PHE A 197 -21.23 -0.99 2.19
CA PHE A 197 -20.74 -2.35 2.11
C PHE A 197 -20.97 -2.98 0.72
N GLN A 198 -22.15 -2.81 0.16
CA GLN A 198 -22.48 -3.27 -1.20
C GLN A 198 -21.61 -2.56 -2.25
N SER A 199 -21.32 -1.27 -2.07
CA SER A 199 -20.40 -0.53 -2.92
C SER A 199 -18.99 -1.13 -2.87
N LEU A 200 -18.51 -1.47 -1.67
CA LEU A 200 -17.22 -2.15 -1.47
C LEU A 200 -17.19 -3.51 -2.17
N ILE A 201 -18.25 -4.34 -2.03
CA ILE A 201 -18.33 -5.63 -2.73
C ILE A 201 -18.27 -5.46 -4.24
N LYS A 202 -18.98 -4.48 -4.82
CA LYS A 202 -18.89 -4.16 -6.26
C LYS A 202 -17.48 -3.74 -6.68
N GLY A 203 -16.79 -2.97 -5.84
CA GLY A 203 -15.38 -2.62 -6.06
C GLY A 203 -14.47 -3.85 -6.07
N LEU A 204 -14.65 -4.78 -5.11
CA LEU A 204 -13.92 -6.06 -5.07
C LEU A 204 -14.21 -6.94 -6.29
N GLU A 205 -15.44 -6.96 -6.79
CA GLU A 205 -15.79 -7.65 -8.04
C GLU A 205 -15.07 -7.04 -9.25
N ALA A 206 -15.00 -5.71 -9.31
CA ALA A 206 -14.26 -5.03 -10.38
C ALA A 206 -12.76 -5.32 -10.30
N PHE A 207 -12.18 -5.32 -9.10
CA PHE A 207 -10.79 -5.68 -8.85
C PHE A 207 -10.52 -7.14 -9.22
N SER A 208 -11.38 -8.09 -8.80
CA SER A 208 -11.29 -9.51 -9.17
C SER A 208 -11.30 -9.72 -10.68
N LYS A 209 -12.15 -8.99 -11.42
CA LYS A 209 -12.20 -9.04 -12.88
C LYS A 209 -10.94 -8.48 -13.54
N GLU A 210 -10.27 -7.55 -12.90
CA GLU A 210 -9.00 -7.01 -13.40
C GLU A 210 -7.85 -7.97 -13.15
N LEU A 211 -7.76 -8.57 -11.96
CA LEU A 211 -6.72 -9.53 -11.60
C LEU A 211 -6.59 -10.68 -12.64
N VAL A 212 -7.71 -11.23 -13.12
CA VAL A 212 -7.68 -12.35 -14.07
C VAL A 212 -7.23 -11.97 -15.48
N LYS A 213 -7.03 -10.70 -15.78
CA LYS A 213 -6.51 -10.25 -17.09
C LYS A 213 -5.01 -10.39 -17.21
N THR A 214 -4.32 -10.44 -16.08
CA THR A 214 -2.86 -10.55 -15.99
C THR A 214 -2.49 -11.92 -15.42
N PRO A 215 -1.55 -12.66 -16.01
CA PRO A 215 -1.08 -13.92 -15.44
C PRO A 215 -0.35 -13.67 -14.12
N GLY A 216 -0.74 -14.39 -13.08
CA GLY A 216 -0.05 -14.33 -11.79
C GLY A 216 -0.99 -14.05 -10.61
N PRO A 217 -0.46 -14.11 -9.39
CA PRO A 217 -1.23 -13.94 -8.16
C PRO A 217 -1.40 -12.47 -7.74
N LEU A 218 -0.68 -11.53 -8.36
CA LEU A 218 -0.69 -10.09 -8.03
C LEU A 218 -1.23 -9.27 -9.21
N PHE A 219 -1.36 -7.96 -9.00
CA PHE A 219 -1.92 -7.06 -10.01
C PHE A 219 -1.07 -6.96 -11.28
N LEU A 220 0.26 -7.05 -11.15
CA LEU A 220 1.19 -7.15 -12.27
C LEU A 220 1.59 -8.62 -12.53
N ALA A 221 2.06 -8.89 -13.75
CA ALA A 221 2.59 -10.20 -14.15
C ALA A 221 3.84 -10.59 -13.32
N ASP A 222 4.24 -11.85 -13.44
CA ASP A 222 5.48 -12.40 -12.85
C ASP A 222 5.57 -12.23 -11.32
N ALA A 223 4.40 -12.18 -10.64
CA ALA A 223 4.30 -11.95 -9.20
C ALA A 223 5.01 -10.66 -8.72
N GLN A 224 5.10 -9.65 -9.59
CA GLN A 224 5.63 -8.34 -9.24
C GLN A 224 4.65 -7.60 -8.35
N LEU A 225 5.08 -7.26 -7.13
CA LEU A 225 4.30 -6.41 -6.21
C LEU A 225 4.16 -5.01 -6.81
N SER A 226 2.96 -4.44 -6.75
CA SER A 226 2.66 -3.16 -7.39
C SER A 226 2.12 -2.11 -6.41
N ASN A 227 2.15 -0.86 -6.85
CA ASN A 227 1.50 0.24 -6.12
C ASN A 227 -0.01 0.02 -5.96
N VAL A 228 -0.66 -0.77 -6.83
CA VAL A 228 -2.08 -1.16 -6.71
C VAL A 228 -2.28 -2.12 -5.54
N ASP A 229 -1.40 -3.13 -5.42
CA ASP A 229 -1.42 -4.08 -4.30
C ASP A 229 -1.21 -3.33 -2.98
N LEU A 230 -0.20 -2.44 -2.92
CA LEU A 230 0.09 -1.63 -1.75
C LEU A 230 -1.05 -0.64 -1.41
N ALA A 231 -1.78 -0.18 -2.42
CA ALA A 231 -2.95 0.66 -2.19
C ALA A 231 -4.07 -0.07 -1.44
N LEU A 232 -4.27 -1.38 -1.71
CA LEU A 232 -5.38 -2.16 -1.16
C LEU A 232 -5.03 -2.90 0.14
N VAL A 233 -3.82 -3.46 0.25
CA VAL A 233 -3.40 -4.30 1.40
C VAL A 233 -3.80 -3.74 2.77
N PRO A 234 -3.60 -2.44 3.08
CA PRO A 234 -3.96 -1.91 4.38
C PRO A 234 -5.43 -2.07 4.75
N TRP A 235 -6.34 -1.95 3.79
CA TRP A 235 -7.79 -2.11 4.01
C TRP A 235 -8.22 -3.57 3.94
N ALA A 236 -7.74 -4.32 2.96
CA ALA A 236 -8.06 -5.74 2.83
C ALA A 236 -7.74 -6.50 4.11
N TYR A 237 -6.58 -6.25 4.71
CA TYR A 237 -6.20 -6.80 6.01
C TYR A 237 -7.18 -6.42 7.13
N ARG A 238 -7.83 -5.26 7.05
CA ARG A 238 -8.68 -4.72 8.12
C ARG A 238 -10.18 -5.03 7.97
N TYR A 239 -10.61 -5.74 6.94
CA TYR A 239 -12.04 -6.03 6.76
C TYR A 239 -12.65 -6.91 7.86
N TYR A 240 -11.84 -7.64 8.64
CA TYR A 240 -12.30 -8.36 9.84
C TYR A 240 -12.96 -7.46 10.90
N VAL A 241 -12.68 -6.15 10.85
CA VAL A 241 -13.29 -5.15 11.73
C VAL A 241 -14.81 -5.05 11.53
N PHE A 242 -15.28 -5.35 10.33
CA PHE A 242 -16.72 -5.32 10.03
C PHE A 242 -17.50 -6.38 10.79
N GLU A 243 -17.02 -7.62 10.82
CA GLU A 243 -17.63 -8.66 11.60
C GLU A 243 -17.74 -8.27 13.08
N HIS A 244 -16.63 -7.77 13.63
CA HIS A 244 -16.53 -7.41 15.03
C HIS A 244 -17.52 -6.29 15.45
N TYR A 245 -17.67 -5.24 14.62
CA TYR A 245 -18.47 -4.07 14.99
C TYR A 245 -19.83 -3.97 14.31
N ARG A 246 -20.07 -4.75 13.25
CA ARG A 246 -21.30 -4.70 12.44
C ARG A 246 -22.01 -6.04 12.31
N GLY A 247 -21.35 -7.12 12.71
CA GLY A 247 -21.92 -8.46 12.74
C GLY A 247 -21.77 -9.26 11.45
N ASP A 248 -22.34 -10.44 11.45
CA ASP A 248 -22.16 -11.47 10.41
C ASP A 248 -22.56 -11.01 9.00
N GLU A 249 -23.49 -10.07 8.89
CA GLU A 249 -23.96 -9.57 7.57
C GLU A 249 -22.85 -8.90 6.76
N TYR A 250 -21.82 -8.40 7.45
CA TYR A 250 -20.69 -7.68 6.87
C TYR A 250 -19.44 -8.54 6.68
N VAL A 251 -19.55 -9.86 6.80
CA VAL A 251 -18.43 -10.79 6.60
C VAL A 251 -18.19 -11.04 5.13
N ILE A 252 -16.93 -10.94 4.71
CA ILE A 252 -16.47 -11.18 3.33
C ILE A 252 -15.73 -12.52 3.30
N THR A 253 -16.40 -13.59 2.80
CA THR A 253 -15.80 -14.93 2.68
C THR A 253 -16.05 -15.54 1.31
N PRO A 254 -15.23 -16.54 0.89
CA PRO A 254 -15.42 -17.26 -0.37
C PRO A 254 -16.80 -17.91 -0.50
N GLU A 255 -17.36 -18.43 0.61
CA GLU A 255 -18.66 -19.09 0.63
C GLU A 255 -19.80 -18.11 0.34
N ARG A 256 -19.69 -16.88 0.86
CA ARG A 256 -20.72 -15.83 0.65
C ARG A 256 -20.57 -15.11 -0.67
N TYR A 257 -19.32 -14.95 -1.14
CA TYR A 257 -18.97 -14.20 -2.36
C TYR A 257 -18.06 -15.02 -3.28
N PRO A 258 -18.52 -16.17 -3.82
CA PRO A 258 -17.67 -17.03 -4.66
C PRO A 258 -17.14 -16.33 -5.92
N GLN A 259 -17.84 -15.27 -6.39
CA GLN A 259 -17.38 -14.45 -7.51
C GLN A 259 -16.12 -13.62 -7.21
N LEU A 260 -15.73 -13.49 -5.94
CA LEU A 260 -14.52 -12.81 -5.50
C LEU A 260 -13.31 -13.76 -5.38
N GLN A 261 -13.38 -15.00 -5.87
CA GLN A 261 -12.26 -15.94 -5.74
C GLN A 261 -10.92 -15.36 -6.18
N PRO A 262 -10.79 -14.59 -7.31
CA PRO A 262 -9.51 -13.97 -7.66
C PRO A 262 -8.98 -12.97 -6.60
N TYR A 263 -9.87 -12.26 -5.91
CA TYR A 263 -9.49 -11.40 -4.79
C TYR A 263 -9.00 -12.22 -3.58
N PHE A 264 -9.64 -13.35 -3.27
CA PHE A 264 -9.20 -14.20 -2.15
C PHE A 264 -7.84 -14.83 -2.46
N ASP A 265 -7.63 -15.33 -3.68
CA ASP A 265 -6.34 -15.89 -4.13
C ASP A 265 -5.24 -14.81 -4.05
N TRP A 266 -5.53 -13.58 -4.48
CA TRP A 266 -4.64 -12.42 -4.32
C TRP A 266 -4.35 -12.13 -2.86
N TYR A 267 -5.39 -12.10 -2.01
CA TYR A 267 -5.25 -11.79 -0.58
C TYR A 267 -4.34 -12.81 0.12
N ASP A 268 -4.59 -14.09 -0.10
CA ASP A 268 -3.79 -15.16 0.49
C ASP A 268 -2.33 -15.05 0.06
N TYR A 269 -2.08 -14.77 -1.22
CA TYR A 269 -0.72 -14.61 -1.72
C TYR A 269 -0.01 -13.36 -1.16
N VAL A 270 -0.66 -12.19 -1.23
CA VAL A 270 -0.03 -10.94 -0.81
C VAL A 270 0.27 -10.90 0.69
N MET A 271 -0.57 -11.56 1.52
CA MET A 271 -0.35 -11.67 2.95
C MET A 271 0.86 -12.57 3.32
N GLU A 272 1.33 -13.41 2.41
CA GLU A 272 2.52 -14.24 2.60
C GLU A 272 3.84 -13.51 2.27
N ILE A 273 3.80 -12.33 1.66
CA ILE A 273 4.98 -11.54 1.33
C ILE A 273 5.62 -10.99 2.61
N ASP A 274 6.91 -11.22 2.81
CA ASP A 274 7.63 -10.85 4.04
C ASP A 274 7.53 -9.36 4.39
N ALA A 275 7.64 -8.47 3.39
CA ALA A 275 7.49 -7.03 3.60
C ALA A 275 6.07 -6.67 4.10
N VAL A 276 5.05 -7.38 3.65
CA VAL A 276 3.67 -7.21 4.11
C VAL A 276 3.54 -7.71 5.54
N LYS A 277 3.94 -8.95 5.83
CA LYS A 277 3.84 -9.57 7.17
C LYS A 277 4.45 -8.70 8.26
N ARG A 278 5.64 -8.13 8.00
CA ARG A 278 6.34 -7.31 8.99
C ARG A 278 5.61 -6.01 9.35
N THR A 279 4.70 -5.55 8.50
CA THR A 279 4.03 -4.25 8.67
C THR A 279 2.61 -4.34 9.23
N LEU A 280 2.06 -5.55 9.31
CA LEU A 280 0.67 -5.74 9.76
C LEU A 280 0.51 -5.34 11.23
N PRO A 281 -0.46 -4.47 11.56
CA PRO A 281 -0.74 -4.16 12.95
C PRO A 281 -1.34 -5.38 13.66
N GLU A 282 -1.08 -5.47 14.96
CA GLU A 282 -1.69 -6.49 15.81
C GLU A 282 -3.23 -6.30 15.85
N LYS A 283 -3.99 -7.39 15.68
CA LYS A 283 -5.45 -7.32 15.44
C LYS A 283 -6.23 -6.78 16.65
N ASP A 284 -5.96 -7.28 17.85
CA ASP A 284 -6.74 -6.88 19.02
C ASP A 284 -6.47 -5.41 19.38
N ARG A 285 -5.21 -4.99 19.28
CA ARG A 285 -4.84 -3.59 19.45
C ARG A 285 -5.52 -2.69 18.41
N TYR A 286 -5.64 -3.17 17.16
CA TYR A 286 -6.29 -2.39 16.12
C TYR A 286 -7.81 -2.35 16.34
N LEU A 287 -8.45 -3.43 16.76
CA LEU A 287 -9.87 -3.45 17.12
C LEU A 287 -10.16 -2.43 18.21
N GLU A 288 -9.42 -2.44 19.32
CA GLU A 288 -9.56 -1.44 20.37
C GLU A 288 -9.45 0.00 19.81
N HIS A 289 -8.44 0.23 18.97
CA HIS A 289 -8.22 1.54 18.38
C HIS A 289 -9.37 2.00 17.48
N ILE A 290 -9.86 1.15 16.56
CA ILE A 290 -10.85 1.51 15.56
C ILE A 290 -12.27 1.61 16.13
N GLY A 291 -12.51 1.07 17.33
CA GLY A 291 -13.81 1.13 18.01
C GLY A 291 -14.39 2.53 18.12
N LYS A 292 -13.53 3.54 18.30
CA LYS A 292 -13.94 4.96 18.33
C LYS A 292 -14.55 5.48 17.02
N TYR A 293 -14.25 4.84 15.90
CA TYR A 293 -14.92 5.12 14.62
C TYR A 293 -16.27 4.43 14.54
N ALA A 294 -16.33 3.19 15.04
CA ALA A 294 -17.53 2.37 15.02
C ALA A 294 -18.62 2.88 15.98
N ASP A 295 -18.25 3.42 17.14
CA ASP A 295 -19.16 4.01 18.12
C ASP A 295 -19.43 5.51 17.89
N SER A 296 -18.90 6.08 16.81
CA SER A 296 -19.03 7.50 16.43
C SER A 296 -18.35 8.49 17.37
N SER A 297 -17.45 8.05 18.24
CA SER A 297 -16.74 8.93 19.19
C SER A 297 -15.46 9.57 18.61
N ALA A 298 -14.93 9.10 17.48
CA ALA A 298 -13.77 9.69 16.84
C ALA A 298 -14.05 11.07 16.23
N ARG A 299 -13.19 12.03 16.54
CA ARG A 299 -13.17 13.39 15.97
C ARG A 299 -11.91 13.57 15.11
N SER A 300 -11.74 12.74 14.07
CA SER A 300 -10.70 12.92 13.06
C SER A 300 -11.27 13.61 11.82
N LYS A 301 -10.41 14.19 10.98
CA LYS A 301 -10.81 14.74 9.68
C LYS A 301 -11.63 13.72 8.89
N VAL A 302 -11.13 12.47 8.76
CA VAL A 302 -11.81 11.39 8.06
C VAL A 302 -13.18 11.07 8.67
N ALA A 303 -13.27 10.88 9.98
CA ALA A 303 -14.54 10.56 10.63
C ALA A 303 -15.56 11.70 10.50
N ASN A 304 -15.11 12.96 10.62
CA ASN A 304 -15.95 14.14 10.46
C ASN A 304 -16.47 14.28 9.02
N ALA A 305 -15.60 14.13 8.02
CA ALA A 305 -15.97 14.18 6.60
C ALA A 305 -17.00 13.09 6.25
N VAL A 306 -16.73 11.84 6.64
CA VAL A 306 -17.63 10.71 6.37
C VAL A 306 -18.99 10.92 7.04
N ARG A 307 -19.07 11.44 8.27
CA ARG A 307 -20.35 11.79 8.91
C ARG A 307 -21.15 12.83 8.14
N ARG A 308 -20.49 13.77 7.44
CA ARG A 308 -21.15 14.77 6.58
C ARG A 308 -21.51 14.25 5.19
N GLY A 309 -21.19 13.02 4.85
CA GLY A 309 -21.45 12.46 3.53
C GLY A 309 -20.30 12.62 2.53
N VAL A 310 -19.15 13.12 2.96
CA VAL A 310 -17.96 13.26 2.12
C VAL A 310 -17.18 11.95 2.13
N ALA A 311 -16.64 11.55 0.97
CA ALA A 311 -15.82 10.36 0.87
C ALA A 311 -14.49 10.54 1.60
N ALA A 312 -13.96 9.46 2.19
CA ALA A 312 -12.73 9.51 3.00
C ALA A 312 -11.46 9.95 2.22
N HIS A 313 -11.53 9.97 0.90
CA HIS A 313 -10.44 10.43 0.02
C HIS A 313 -10.66 11.85 -0.54
N GLU A 314 -11.79 12.49 -0.22
CA GLU A 314 -12.17 13.83 -0.69
C GLU A 314 -12.22 14.81 0.50
N LEU A 315 -11.17 14.82 1.32
CA LEU A 315 -11.10 15.70 2.48
C LEU A 315 -10.96 17.15 2.04
N ASP A 316 -11.79 18.02 2.63
CA ASP A 316 -11.71 19.46 2.47
C ASP A 316 -10.99 20.07 3.69
N ASP A 317 -9.77 20.56 3.48
CA ASP A 317 -8.92 21.05 4.58
C ASP A 317 -9.56 22.20 5.35
N GLU A 318 -10.35 23.06 4.70
CA GLU A 318 -11.01 24.19 5.37
C GLU A 318 -12.22 23.74 6.23
N LYS A 319 -12.94 22.69 5.78
CA LYS A 319 -14.15 22.19 6.46
C LYS A 319 -13.87 21.08 7.46
N ASP A 320 -12.73 20.43 7.33
CA ASP A 320 -12.34 19.27 8.11
C ASP A 320 -11.36 19.62 9.24
N GLU A 321 -11.19 20.90 9.57
CA GLU A 321 -10.44 21.34 10.76
C GLU A 321 -11.10 20.82 12.05
N TYR A 322 -10.24 20.56 13.06
CA TYR A 322 -10.64 20.01 14.38
C TYR A 322 -11.09 21.08 15.33
#